data_f4db59cfcabb0c5bbe799e9fb1f012cf
#
_entry.id   f4db59cfcabb0c5bbe799e9fb1f012cf
#
_cell.length_a   1.000
_cell.length_b   1.000
_cell.length_c   1.000
_cell.angle_alpha   90.00
_cell.angle_beta   90.00
_cell.angle_gamma   90.00
#
_symmetry.space_group_name_H-M   'P 1'
#
loop_
_entity.id
_entity.type
_entity.pdbx_description
1 polymer ?
#
loop_
_entity_poly.entity_id
_entity_poly.type
_entity_poly.pdbx_seq_one_letter_code
_entity_poly.pdbx_strand_id
1 'polypeptide(L)'
;RPPPAAAARALLGRPGPALVALPPLPPVAELCAGAGLFDAVAARAARLARGRRIVLWVLVVLLATASTVVLSLDTTAVLVTPVVLALARRTGTRPLPLALTVLALASPASLLLPVSNLTNLLAADRFGTGYVGVMWASALAVLAVTVVVLLVLHGRHLRGRFDLVGPGPTPPDRVLLGVTGAVVVLLAVAFALALPVARAARAGAA
;
A
#
# COMPACT_ATOMS: atom_id res chain seq x y z
N ARG A 1 4.60 25.68 -32.73
CA ARG A 1 4.66 25.37 -31.29
C ARG A 1 3.48 26.03 -30.63
N PRO A 2 2.63 25.33 -29.86
CA PRO A 2 1.53 25.97 -29.16
C PRO A 2 2.08 27.00 -28.15
N PRO A 3 1.36 28.09 -27.89
CA PRO A 3 1.80 29.09 -26.92
C PRO A 3 1.92 28.45 -25.52
N PRO A 4 2.89 28.89 -24.69
CA PRO A 4 3.18 28.27 -23.38
C PRO A 4 1.96 28.19 -22.45
N ALA A 5 1.02 29.13 -22.58
CA ALA A 5 -0.23 29.11 -21.83
C ALA A 5 -1.20 27.99 -22.23
N ALA A 6 -1.20 27.58 -23.50
CA ALA A 6 -2.01 26.45 -24.00
C ALA A 6 -1.40 25.11 -23.55
N ALA A 7 -0.08 25.02 -23.58
CA ALA A 7 0.63 23.84 -23.06
C ALA A 7 0.44 23.70 -21.53
N ALA A 8 0.48 24.81 -20.79
CA ALA A 8 0.22 24.81 -19.35
C ALA A 8 -1.24 24.39 -19.02
N ARG A 9 -2.23 24.89 -19.76
CA ARG A 9 -3.65 24.48 -19.60
C ARG A 9 -3.88 23.01 -19.96
N ALA A 10 -3.22 22.49 -20.98
CA ALA A 10 -3.29 21.08 -21.35
C ALA A 10 -2.63 20.16 -20.30
N LEU A 11 -1.56 20.65 -19.67
CA LEU A 11 -0.91 19.95 -18.56
C LEU A 11 -1.74 19.99 -17.27
N LEU A 12 -2.40 21.09 -16.95
CA LEU A 12 -3.26 21.25 -15.77
C LEU A 12 -4.62 20.56 -15.92
N GLY A 13 -5.14 20.45 -17.14
CA GLY A 13 -6.41 19.76 -17.40
C GLY A 13 -6.36 18.25 -17.33
N ARG A 14 -5.18 17.64 -17.45
CA ARG A 14 -5.00 16.18 -17.38
C ARG A 14 -4.97 15.59 -15.97
N PRO A 15 -4.31 16.20 -14.96
CA PRO A 15 -4.28 15.68 -13.60
C PRO A 15 -5.43 16.17 -12.71
N GLY A 16 -6.31 17.06 -13.19
CA GLY A 16 -7.38 17.65 -12.39
C GLY A 16 -8.23 16.65 -11.59
N PRO A 17 -8.77 15.58 -12.22
CA PRO A 17 -9.55 14.56 -11.49
C PRO A 17 -8.71 13.76 -10.49
N ALA A 18 -7.43 13.55 -10.76
CA ALA A 18 -6.54 12.80 -9.88
C ALA A 18 -6.11 13.64 -8.65
N LEU A 19 -5.93 14.95 -8.81
CA LEU A 19 -5.58 15.85 -7.71
C LEU A 19 -6.76 16.09 -6.75
N VAL A 20 -8.00 15.98 -7.22
CA VAL A 20 -9.20 16.08 -6.38
C VAL A 20 -9.41 14.83 -5.51
N ALA A 21 -8.88 13.68 -5.91
CA ALA A 21 -9.00 12.43 -5.18
C ALA A 21 -7.98 12.24 -4.03
N LEU A 22 -6.92 13.06 -3.97
CA LEU A 22 -5.84 12.96 -2.98
C LEU A 22 -6.14 13.48 -1.56
N PRO A 23 -7.05 14.45 -1.32
CA PRO A 23 -7.22 15.07 -0.01
C PRO A 23 -7.77 14.20 1.13
N PRO A 24 -8.57 13.13 0.94
CA PRO A 24 -9.21 12.44 2.06
C PRO A 24 -8.36 11.39 2.78
N LEU A 25 -7.13 11.08 2.32
CA LEU A 25 -6.32 9.99 2.87
C LEU A 25 -5.79 10.21 4.30
N PRO A 26 -5.26 11.40 4.67
CA PRO A 26 -4.79 11.64 6.04
C PRO A 26 -5.88 11.49 7.10
N PRO A 27 -7.08 12.10 6.96
CA PRO A 27 -8.15 11.92 7.96
C PRO A 27 -8.65 10.47 8.07
N VAL A 28 -8.64 9.69 6.98
CA VAL A 28 -8.99 8.27 7.05
C VAL A 28 -7.94 7.50 7.86
N ALA A 29 -6.65 7.79 7.69
CA ALA A 29 -5.59 7.15 8.47
C ALA A 29 -5.70 7.49 9.98
N GLU A 30 -6.04 8.71 10.33
CA GLU A 30 -6.28 9.15 11.71
C GLU A 30 -7.50 8.43 12.33
N LEU A 31 -8.59 8.33 11.59
CA LEU A 31 -9.77 7.57 12.02
C LEU A 31 -9.44 6.09 12.22
N CYS A 32 -8.65 5.48 11.33
CA CYS A 32 -8.19 4.10 11.47
C CYS A 32 -7.31 3.91 12.72
N ALA A 33 -6.45 4.88 13.01
CA ALA A 33 -5.61 4.86 14.22
C ALA A 33 -6.46 5.00 15.49
N GLY A 34 -7.38 5.96 15.51
CA GLY A 34 -8.30 6.18 16.63
C GLY A 34 -9.23 4.99 16.91
N ALA A 35 -9.67 4.29 15.86
CA ALA A 35 -10.47 3.07 15.97
C ALA A 35 -9.68 1.83 16.42
N GLY A 36 -8.35 1.92 16.58
CA GLY A 36 -7.50 0.78 16.92
C GLY A 36 -7.38 -0.27 15.80
N LEU A 37 -7.72 0.09 14.54
CA LEU A 37 -7.65 -0.82 13.41
C LEU A 37 -6.22 -1.35 13.20
N PHE A 38 -5.23 -0.47 13.30
CA PHE A 38 -3.83 -0.84 13.15
C PHE A 38 -3.37 -1.82 14.21
N ASP A 39 -3.82 -1.62 15.46
CA ASP A 39 -3.52 -2.53 16.55
C ASP A 39 -4.21 -3.90 16.42
N ALA A 40 -5.44 -3.92 15.91
CA ALA A 40 -6.16 -5.16 15.63
C ALA A 40 -5.49 -5.98 14.51
N VAL A 41 -5.11 -5.33 13.40
CA VAL A 41 -4.38 -5.98 12.30
C VAL A 41 -3.01 -6.48 12.77
N ALA A 42 -2.27 -5.66 13.52
CA ALA A 42 -0.98 -6.03 14.10
C ALA A 42 -1.10 -7.23 15.06
N ALA A 43 -2.13 -7.25 15.92
CA ALA A 43 -2.38 -8.37 16.83
C ALA A 43 -2.71 -9.66 16.07
N ARG A 44 -3.45 -9.57 14.97
CA ARG A 44 -3.77 -10.74 14.14
C ARG A 44 -2.52 -11.24 13.41
N ALA A 45 -1.72 -10.36 12.84
CA ALA A 45 -0.46 -10.71 12.20
C ALA A 45 0.53 -11.36 13.18
N ALA A 46 0.66 -10.81 14.38
CA ALA A 46 1.52 -11.37 15.43
C ALA A 46 1.09 -12.79 15.85
N ARG A 47 -0.22 -13.04 15.96
CA ARG A 47 -0.77 -14.38 16.24
C ARG A 47 -0.51 -15.36 15.10
N LEU A 48 -0.72 -14.94 13.86
CA LEU A 48 -0.46 -15.76 12.66
C LEU A 48 1.02 -16.12 12.52
N ALA A 49 1.91 -15.24 12.94
CA ALA A 49 3.36 -15.47 12.90
C ALA A 49 3.85 -16.54 13.89
N ARG A 50 3.01 -16.96 14.86
CA ARG A 50 3.30 -18.04 15.84
C ARG A 50 4.67 -17.90 16.52
N GLY A 51 5.06 -16.66 16.86
CA GLY A 51 6.34 -16.36 17.50
C GLY A 51 7.56 -16.39 16.58
N ARG A 52 7.42 -16.61 15.27
CA ARG A 52 8.55 -16.67 14.32
C ARG A 52 8.75 -15.33 13.61
N ARG A 53 9.91 -14.70 13.80
CA ARG A 53 10.23 -13.38 13.20
C ARG A 53 10.19 -13.40 11.68
N ILE A 54 10.67 -14.47 11.06
CA ILE A 54 10.64 -14.62 9.59
C ILE A 54 9.21 -14.67 9.04
N VAL A 55 8.30 -15.38 9.72
CA VAL A 55 6.89 -15.44 9.31
C VAL A 55 6.23 -14.07 9.46
N LEU A 56 6.55 -13.36 10.56
CA LEU A 56 6.09 -12.00 10.77
C LEU A 56 6.52 -11.08 9.63
N TRP A 57 7.79 -11.14 9.25
CA TRP A 57 8.32 -10.36 8.15
C TRP A 57 7.66 -10.70 6.81
N VAL A 58 7.47 -11.98 6.50
CA VAL A 58 6.75 -12.43 5.29
C VAL A 58 5.31 -11.89 5.27
N LEU A 59 4.62 -11.88 6.41
CA LEU A 59 3.29 -11.26 6.50
C LEU A 59 3.32 -9.76 6.22
N VAL A 60 4.36 -9.05 6.66
CA VAL A 60 4.56 -7.63 6.33
C VAL A 60 4.84 -7.44 4.84
N VAL A 61 5.67 -8.28 4.23
CA VAL A 61 5.94 -8.27 2.78
C VAL A 61 4.64 -8.44 2.00
N LEU A 62 3.84 -9.45 2.35
CA LEU A 62 2.55 -9.73 1.69
C LEU A 62 1.57 -8.58 1.89
N LEU A 63 1.46 -8.06 3.12
CA LEU A 63 0.58 -6.94 3.43
C LEU A 63 0.97 -5.68 2.65
N ALA A 64 2.25 -5.30 2.67
CA ALA A 64 2.74 -4.13 1.95
C ALA A 64 2.53 -4.27 0.43
N THR A 65 2.87 -5.42 -0.14
CA THR A 65 2.70 -5.69 -1.57
C THR A 65 1.22 -5.65 -1.96
N ALA A 66 0.36 -6.38 -1.26
CA ALA A 66 -1.08 -6.42 -1.54
C ALA A 66 -1.72 -5.04 -1.40
N SER A 67 -1.40 -4.31 -0.33
CA SER A 67 -1.91 -2.95 -0.13
C SER A 67 -1.47 -2.01 -1.26
N THR A 68 -0.22 -2.07 -1.68
CA THR A 68 0.29 -1.20 -2.75
C THR A 68 -0.37 -1.50 -4.09
N VAL A 69 -0.54 -2.77 -4.41
CA VAL A 69 -1.18 -3.20 -5.68
C VAL A 69 -2.63 -2.73 -5.74
N VAL A 70 -3.36 -2.79 -4.62
CA VAL A 70 -4.80 -2.49 -4.57
C VAL A 70 -5.08 -1.00 -4.30
N LEU A 71 -4.37 -0.41 -3.34
CA LEU A 71 -4.69 0.94 -2.86
C LEU A 71 -3.82 2.04 -3.49
N SER A 72 -2.58 1.88 -3.59
CA SER A 72 -1.51 2.71 -4.17
C SER A 72 -0.28 2.78 -3.26
N LEU A 73 0.82 3.29 -3.81
CA LEU A 73 2.06 3.57 -3.10
C LEU A 73 1.84 4.47 -1.87
N ASP A 74 1.19 5.62 -2.08
CA ASP A 74 1.02 6.65 -1.04
C ASP A 74 0.11 6.18 0.09
N THR A 75 -1.00 5.51 -0.28
CA THR A 75 -1.94 4.93 0.68
C THR A 75 -1.28 3.84 1.51
N THR A 76 -0.44 2.99 0.89
CA THR A 76 0.32 1.96 1.61
C THR A 76 1.28 2.58 2.62
N ALA A 77 2.01 3.62 2.24
CA ALA A 77 2.92 4.30 3.15
C ALA A 77 2.19 4.85 4.38
N VAL A 78 1.02 5.45 4.18
CA VAL A 78 0.24 6.06 5.26
C VAL A 78 -0.46 5.03 6.14
N LEU A 79 -1.06 3.98 5.57
CA LEU A 79 -1.87 3.01 6.32
C LEU A 79 -1.05 1.84 6.89
N VAL A 80 -0.07 1.33 6.15
CA VAL A 80 0.68 0.14 6.55
C VAL A 80 1.80 0.48 7.53
N THR A 81 2.41 1.67 7.44
CA THR A 81 3.49 2.05 8.37
C THR A 81 3.04 2.06 9.84
N PRO A 82 1.91 2.66 10.24
CA PRO A 82 1.41 2.56 11.61
C PRO A 82 1.15 1.12 12.06
N VAL A 83 0.61 0.27 11.17
CA VAL A 83 0.39 -1.16 11.47
C VAL A 83 1.71 -1.85 11.82
N VAL A 84 2.73 -1.60 11.01
CA VAL A 84 4.06 -2.21 11.18
C VAL A 84 4.76 -1.70 12.44
N LEU A 85 4.59 -0.43 12.79
CA LEU A 85 5.10 0.13 14.05
C LEU A 85 4.37 -0.45 15.26
N ALA A 86 3.05 -0.60 15.20
CA ALA A 86 2.26 -1.27 16.24
C ALA A 86 2.69 -2.74 16.39
N LEU A 87 2.92 -3.44 15.26
CA LEU A 87 3.41 -4.81 15.23
C LEU A 87 4.79 -4.93 15.89
N ALA A 88 5.72 -4.02 15.58
CA ALA A 88 7.05 -3.98 16.18
C ALA A 88 6.97 -3.83 17.71
N ARG A 89 6.14 -2.90 18.19
CA ARG A 89 5.91 -2.70 19.62
C ARG A 89 5.38 -3.96 20.32
N ARG A 90 4.38 -4.64 19.70
CA ARG A 90 3.77 -5.85 20.27
C ARG A 90 4.69 -7.06 20.30
N THR A 91 5.61 -7.15 19.37
CA THR A 91 6.50 -8.31 19.23
C THR A 91 7.90 -8.05 19.78
N GLY A 92 8.15 -6.86 20.35
CA GLY A 92 9.48 -6.47 20.82
C GLY A 92 10.55 -6.51 19.71
N THR A 93 10.12 -6.45 18.44
CA THR A 93 11.04 -6.44 17.29
C THR A 93 11.47 -5.02 16.94
N ARG A 94 12.61 -4.88 16.29
CA ARG A 94 13.07 -3.57 15.84
C ARG A 94 12.13 -3.02 14.77
N PRO A 95 11.60 -1.78 14.92
CA PRO A 95 10.66 -1.20 13.96
C PRO A 95 11.30 -0.88 12.60
N LEU A 96 12.57 -0.48 12.60
CA LEU A 96 13.26 -0.01 11.40
C LEU A 96 13.29 -1.04 10.26
N PRO A 97 13.67 -2.32 10.46
CA PRO A 97 13.63 -3.32 9.40
C PRO A 97 12.25 -3.52 8.79
N LEU A 98 11.20 -3.46 9.61
CA LEU A 98 9.82 -3.64 9.15
C LEU A 98 9.33 -2.41 8.37
N ALA A 99 9.62 -1.20 8.86
CA ALA A 99 9.27 0.05 8.18
C ALA A 99 9.99 0.18 6.83
N LEU A 100 11.30 -0.13 6.80
CA LEU A 100 12.08 -0.15 5.56
C LEU A 100 11.54 -1.18 4.55
N THR A 101 11.03 -2.32 5.03
CA THR A 101 10.38 -3.31 4.16
C THR A 101 9.15 -2.72 3.48
N VAL A 102 8.29 -2.01 4.19
CA VAL A 102 7.10 -1.36 3.62
C VAL A 102 7.51 -0.33 2.56
N LEU A 103 8.43 0.57 2.91
CA LEU A 103 8.88 1.63 2.00
C LEU A 103 9.57 1.09 0.74
N ALA A 104 10.47 0.11 0.91
CA ALA A 104 11.20 -0.47 -0.21
C ALA A 104 10.31 -1.29 -1.15
N LEU A 105 9.26 -1.93 -0.63
CA LEU A 105 8.32 -2.73 -1.44
C LEU A 105 7.24 -1.89 -2.11
N ALA A 106 6.86 -0.77 -1.52
CA ALA A 106 5.80 0.07 -2.07
C ALA A 106 6.11 0.53 -3.51
N SER A 107 7.36 0.90 -3.80
CA SER A 107 7.76 1.35 -5.13
C SER A 107 7.69 0.23 -6.20
N PRO A 108 8.38 -0.92 -6.05
CA PRO A 108 8.31 -1.99 -7.05
C PRO A 108 6.93 -2.67 -7.13
N ALA A 109 6.21 -2.80 -6.01
CA ALA A 109 4.87 -3.36 -6.03
C ALA A 109 3.87 -2.48 -6.79
N SER A 110 4.07 -1.16 -6.79
CA SER A 110 3.23 -0.23 -7.55
C SER A 110 3.32 -0.44 -9.07
N LEU A 111 4.41 -1.00 -9.57
CA LEU A 111 4.58 -1.28 -11.00
C LEU A 111 3.67 -2.41 -11.52
N LEU A 112 3.13 -3.25 -10.63
CA LEU A 112 2.29 -4.38 -11.00
C LEU A 112 0.96 -3.95 -11.62
N LEU A 113 0.38 -2.82 -11.18
CA LEU A 113 -0.84 -2.29 -11.75
C LEU A 113 -0.70 -0.80 -12.09
N PRO A 114 -1.26 -0.36 -13.22
CA PRO A 114 -1.19 1.05 -13.63
C PRO A 114 -1.78 2.01 -12.60
N VAL A 115 -2.77 1.55 -11.86
CA VAL A 115 -3.52 2.35 -10.88
C VAL A 115 -2.75 2.61 -9.60
N SER A 116 -1.79 1.77 -9.29
CA SER A 116 -1.05 1.83 -8.03
C SER A 116 -0.11 3.03 -7.92
N ASN A 117 0.08 3.76 -9.05
CA ASN A 117 0.89 4.98 -9.07
C ASN A 117 0.46 5.86 -10.26
N LEU A 118 0.39 7.18 -10.03
CA LEU A 118 0.03 8.16 -11.04
C LEU A 118 0.97 8.09 -12.27
N THR A 119 2.26 7.89 -12.05
CA THR A 119 3.25 7.76 -13.14
C THR A 119 2.95 6.55 -14.03
N ASN A 120 2.57 5.43 -13.43
CA ASN A 120 2.20 4.22 -14.17
C ASN A 120 0.91 4.42 -14.97
N LEU A 121 -0.03 5.17 -14.41
CA LEU A 121 -1.27 5.50 -15.09
C LEU A 121 -1.01 6.34 -16.35
N LEU A 122 -0.10 7.30 -16.27
CA LEU A 122 0.34 8.09 -17.43
C LEU A 122 1.11 7.25 -18.46
N ALA A 123 1.94 6.31 -18.00
CA ALA A 123 2.62 5.36 -18.87
C ALA A 123 1.64 4.41 -19.58
N ALA A 124 0.63 3.93 -18.86
CA ALA A 124 -0.39 3.04 -19.41
C ALA A 124 -1.21 3.71 -20.54
N ASP A 125 -1.40 5.02 -20.49
CA ASP A 125 -2.03 5.76 -21.60
C ASP A 125 -1.21 5.67 -22.92
N ARG A 126 0.11 5.51 -22.82
CA ARG A 126 0.99 5.35 -23.98
C ARG A 126 1.12 3.91 -24.45
N PHE A 127 1.13 2.93 -23.53
CA PHE A 127 1.26 1.51 -23.82
C PHE A 127 -0.09 0.82 -24.09
N GLY A 128 -1.20 1.47 -23.80
CA GLY A 128 -2.53 0.92 -23.96
C GLY A 128 -2.74 -0.37 -23.18
N THR A 129 -3.38 -1.36 -23.79
CA THR A 129 -3.64 -2.68 -23.19
C THR A 129 -2.37 -3.51 -22.97
N GLY A 130 -1.25 -3.14 -23.59
CA GLY A 130 0.03 -3.84 -23.47
C GLY A 130 0.80 -3.57 -22.17
N TYR A 131 0.38 -2.61 -21.34
CA TYR A 131 1.11 -2.24 -20.12
C TYR A 131 1.42 -3.46 -19.23
N VAL A 132 0.43 -4.28 -18.95
CA VAL A 132 0.58 -5.47 -18.09
C VAL A 132 1.60 -6.43 -18.66
N GLY A 133 1.52 -6.74 -19.97
CA GLY A 133 2.45 -7.66 -20.63
C GLY A 133 3.89 -7.18 -20.63
N VAL A 134 4.10 -5.88 -20.77
CA VAL A 134 5.45 -5.29 -20.80
C VAL A 134 6.03 -5.12 -19.40
N MET A 135 5.22 -4.69 -18.44
CA MET A 135 5.71 -4.29 -17.11
C MET A 135 5.76 -5.43 -16.09
N TRP A 136 4.93 -6.46 -16.20
CA TRP A 136 4.85 -7.50 -15.17
C TRP A 136 6.16 -8.26 -14.97
N ALA A 137 6.82 -8.66 -16.02
CA ALA A 137 8.09 -9.40 -15.91
C ALA A 137 9.15 -8.58 -15.17
N SER A 138 9.32 -7.31 -15.54
CA SER A 138 10.25 -6.40 -14.89
C SER A 138 9.82 -6.06 -13.46
N ALA A 139 8.52 -5.81 -13.24
CA ALA A 139 7.98 -5.50 -11.92
C ALA A 139 8.19 -6.66 -10.94
N LEU A 140 7.89 -7.89 -11.36
CA LEU A 140 8.12 -9.09 -10.54
C LEU A 140 9.60 -9.34 -10.28
N ALA A 141 10.46 -9.12 -11.27
CA ALA A 141 11.91 -9.23 -11.11
C ALA A 141 12.43 -8.23 -10.07
N VAL A 142 12.06 -6.94 -10.19
CA VAL A 142 12.47 -5.90 -9.24
C VAL A 142 11.90 -6.17 -7.85
N LEU A 143 10.65 -6.61 -7.75
CA LEU A 143 10.03 -6.97 -6.49
C LEU A 143 10.78 -8.14 -5.83
N ALA A 144 11.09 -9.20 -6.58
CA ALA A 144 11.83 -10.36 -6.08
C ALA A 144 13.24 -9.96 -5.62
N VAL A 145 13.97 -9.18 -6.41
CA VAL A 145 15.29 -8.65 -6.04
C VAL A 145 15.20 -7.82 -4.76
N THR A 146 14.20 -6.94 -4.65
CA THR A 146 13.99 -6.13 -3.44
C THR A 146 13.74 -7.00 -2.22
N VAL A 147 12.90 -8.03 -2.33
CA VAL A 147 12.65 -8.99 -1.23
C VAL A 147 13.93 -9.72 -0.83
N VAL A 148 14.72 -10.18 -1.81
CA VAL A 148 15.99 -10.88 -1.55
C VAL A 148 16.99 -9.94 -0.87
N VAL A 149 17.15 -8.70 -1.36
CA VAL A 149 18.04 -7.70 -0.75
C VAL A 149 17.63 -7.41 0.69
N LEU A 150 16.33 -7.19 0.94
CA LEU A 150 15.81 -6.97 2.29
C LEU A 150 16.05 -8.18 3.20
N LEU A 151 15.87 -9.39 2.68
CA LEU A 151 16.13 -10.64 3.41
C LEU A 151 17.61 -10.77 3.77
N VAL A 152 18.53 -10.43 2.85
CA VAL A 152 19.97 -10.45 3.09
C VAL A 152 20.37 -9.39 4.12
N LEU A 153 19.92 -8.16 3.96
CA LEU A 153 20.24 -7.04 4.86
C LEU A 153 19.69 -7.25 6.28
N HIS A 154 18.46 -7.77 6.40
CA HIS A 154 17.78 -7.91 7.69
C HIS A 154 17.76 -9.35 8.20
N GLY A 155 18.33 -10.33 7.47
CA GLY A 155 18.25 -11.75 7.79
C GLY A 155 18.71 -12.11 9.20
N ARG A 156 19.71 -11.41 9.73
CA ARG A 156 20.17 -11.59 11.12
C ARG A 156 19.10 -11.20 12.14
N HIS A 157 18.29 -10.17 11.85
CA HIS A 157 17.21 -9.70 12.72
C HIS A 157 15.94 -10.53 12.58
N LEU A 158 15.80 -11.24 11.45
CA LEU A 158 14.66 -12.10 11.15
C LEU A 158 14.82 -13.52 11.70
N ARG A 159 16.03 -13.88 12.11
CA ARG A 159 16.31 -15.17 12.78
C ARG A 159 15.84 -15.14 14.22
N GLY A 160 15.27 -16.26 14.68
CA GLY A 160 14.83 -16.42 16.06
C GLY A 160 13.31 -16.25 16.23
N ARG A 161 12.92 -16.24 17.50
CA ARG A 161 11.54 -16.13 17.93
C ARG A 161 11.31 -14.78 18.59
N PHE A 162 10.07 -14.40 18.69
CA PHE A 162 9.62 -13.27 19.49
C PHE A 162 8.53 -13.73 20.46
N ASP A 163 8.46 -13.09 21.59
CA ASP A 163 7.37 -13.23 22.54
C ASP A 163 6.49 -11.99 22.43
N LEU A 164 5.20 -12.18 22.69
CA LEU A 164 4.27 -11.04 22.72
C LEU A 164 4.57 -10.19 23.95
N VAL A 165 4.93 -8.94 23.74
CA VAL A 165 5.26 -7.98 24.77
C VAL A 165 4.08 -7.05 24.99
N GLY A 166 3.73 -6.83 26.25
CA GLY A 166 2.71 -5.86 26.66
C GLY A 166 1.31 -6.43 26.86
N PRO A 167 0.42 -5.62 27.45
CA PRO A 167 -0.97 -5.98 27.65
C PRO A 167 -1.62 -6.31 26.30
N GLY A 168 -2.57 -7.23 26.33
CA GLY A 168 -3.39 -7.56 25.17
C GLY A 168 -3.98 -6.29 24.52
N PRO A 169 -4.47 -6.38 23.27
CA PRO A 169 -5.12 -5.24 22.65
C PRO A 169 -6.19 -4.71 23.60
N THR A 170 -6.20 -3.42 23.87
CA THR A 170 -7.37 -2.75 24.42
C THR A 170 -8.55 -3.22 23.58
N PRO A 171 -9.65 -3.72 24.18
CA PRO A 171 -10.76 -4.19 23.37
C PRO A 171 -11.16 -3.05 22.44
N PRO A 172 -11.00 -3.20 21.11
CA PRO A 172 -11.41 -2.14 20.21
C PRO A 172 -12.92 -2.00 20.32
N ASP A 173 -13.40 -0.79 20.25
CA ASP A 173 -14.82 -0.56 20.04
C ASP A 173 -15.21 -1.29 18.74
N ARG A 174 -15.94 -2.40 18.91
CA ARG A 174 -16.29 -3.30 17.79
C ARG A 174 -17.07 -2.57 16.71
N VAL A 175 -17.86 -1.57 17.10
CA VAL A 175 -18.65 -0.77 16.17
C VAL A 175 -17.72 0.14 15.37
N LEU A 176 -16.85 0.88 16.05
CA LEU A 176 -15.91 1.79 15.43
C LEU A 176 -14.91 1.03 14.53
N LEU A 177 -14.40 -0.12 14.99
CA LEU A 177 -13.55 -1.00 14.20
C LEU A 177 -14.25 -1.53 12.95
N GLY A 178 -15.51 -1.94 13.09
CA GLY A 178 -16.32 -2.43 11.96
C GLY A 178 -16.59 -1.34 10.93
N VAL A 179 -16.99 -0.16 11.38
CA VAL A 179 -17.22 1.01 10.50
C VAL A 179 -15.95 1.43 9.78
N THR A 180 -14.84 1.56 10.51
CA THR A 180 -13.56 1.98 9.93
C THR A 180 -13.02 0.94 8.95
N GLY A 181 -13.12 -0.35 9.30
CA GLY A 181 -12.77 -1.45 8.41
C GLY A 181 -13.63 -1.46 7.14
N ALA A 182 -14.94 -1.24 7.27
CA ALA A 182 -15.85 -1.14 6.14
C ALA A 182 -15.51 0.06 5.24
N VAL A 183 -15.19 1.22 5.81
CA VAL A 183 -14.76 2.41 5.05
C VAL A 183 -13.48 2.14 4.27
N VAL A 184 -12.47 1.50 4.88
CA VAL A 184 -11.22 1.14 4.20
C VAL A 184 -11.47 0.16 3.06
N VAL A 185 -12.29 -0.86 3.27
CA VAL A 185 -12.67 -1.84 2.23
C VAL A 185 -13.46 -1.15 1.12
N LEU A 186 -14.42 -0.29 1.46
CA LEU A 186 -15.22 0.46 0.49
C LEU A 186 -14.34 1.37 -0.37
N LEU A 187 -13.39 2.09 0.24
CA LEU A 187 -12.42 2.90 -0.48
C LEU A 187 -11.54 2.05 -1.39
N ALA A 188 -11.05 0.91 -0.92
CA ALA A 188 -10.26 -0.02 -1.73
C ALA A 188 -11.05 -0.51 -2.94
N VAL A 189 -12.31 -0.91 -2.74
CA VAL A 189 -13.21 -1.36 -3.81
C VAL A 189 -13.54 -0.21 -4.76
N ALA A 190 -13.84 0.99 -4.25
CA ALA A 190 -14.11 2.17 -5.06
C ALA A 190 -12.92 2.54 -5.95
N PHE A 191 -11.70 2.50 -5.41
CA PHE A 191 -10.48 2.69 -6.18
C PHE A 191 -10.30 1.61 -7.25
N ALA A 192 -10.51 0.35 -6.90
CA ALA A 192 -10.41 -0.77 -7.86
C ALA A 192 -11.45 -0.67 -8.98
N LEU A 193 -12.68 -0.21 -8.67
CA LEU A 193 -13.77 -0.08 -9.64
C LEU A 193 -13.72 1.23 -10.44
N ALA A 194 -13.15 2.30 -9.92
CA ALA A 194 -13.01 3.57 -10.63
C ALA A 194 -12.11 3.47 -11.88
N LEU A 195 -11.25 2.47 -11.92
CA LEU A 195 -10.33 2.21 -13.04
C LEU A 195 -11.00 1.83 -14.36
N PRO A 196 -11.90 0.83 -14.39
CA PRO A 196 -12.55 0.46 -15.65
C PRO A 196 -13.48 1.57 -16.16
N VAL A 197 -14.12 2.34 -15.26
CA VAL A 197 -15.01 3.46 -15.64
C VAL A 197 -14.23 4.61 -16.30
N ALA A 198 -13.07 4.96 -15.77
CA ALA A 198 -12.20 5.98 -16.39
C ALA A 198 -11.67 5.54 -17.76
N ARG A 199 -11.45 4.23 -17.98
CA ARG A 199 -11.08 3.67 -19.29
C ARG A 199 -12.24 3.66 -20.28
N ALA A 200 -13.41 3.26 -19.85
CA ALA A 200 -14.63 3.25 -20.67
C ALA A 200 -15.04 4.66 -21.12
N ALA A 201 -14.94 5.65 -20.23
CA ALA A 201 -15.24 7.04 -20.55
C ALA A 201 -14.27 7.63 -21.61
N ARG A 202 -12.99 7.19 -21.61
CA ARG A 202 -12.02 7.64 -22.62
C ARG A 202 -12.18 6.92 -23.97
N ALA A 203 -12.54 5.64 -23.96
CA ALA A 203 -12.81 4.88 -25.18
C ALA A 203 -14.09 5.33 -25.92
N GLY A 204 -15.05 5.93 -25.20
CA GLY A 204 -16.24 6.51 -25.80
C GLY A 204 -16.10 7.96 -26.25
N ALA A 205 -14.96 8.61 -25.98
CA ALA A 205 -14.66 10.00 -26.35
C ALA A 205 -13.64 10.13 -27.51
N ALA A 206 -13.18 9.02 -28.07
CA ALA A 206 -12.31 8.89 -29.24
C ALA A 206 -13.09 8.39 -30.46
#